data_8ab12908ccced172757ef1493b60d47b
#
_entry.id   8ab12908ccced172757ef1493b60d47b
#
_cell.length_a   1.000
_cell.length_b   1.000
_cell.length_c   1.000
_cell.angle_alpha   90.00
_cell.angle_beta   90.00
_cell.angle_gamma   90.00
#
_symmetry.space_group_name_H-M   'P 1'
#
loop_
_entity.id
_entity.type
_entity.pdbx_description
1 polymer ?
#
loop_
_entity_poly.entity_id
_entity_poly.type
_entity_poly.pdbx_seq_one_letter_code
_entity_poly.pdbx_strand_id
1 'polypeptide(L)'
;MKSRISLACITLLALAGTAAPTWAADKPDIGKREYQSNCVACHGDNGKGGSYVDFLKVTPPDLTQLSKKNGGVFPLERVYNVIDGRQEVKGHGPRDMPVWGRDYQIKAGEHYGDVAYDPEAFVRGRILALIDYLNRLQAK
;
A
#
# COMPACT_ATOMS: atom_id res chain seq x y z
N MET A 1 -44.07 36.98 -63.98
CA MET A 1 -43.18 35.87 -63.55
C MET A 1 -42.69 36.17 -62.15
N LYS A 2 -43.26 35.52 -61.12
CA LYS A 2 -42.90 35.79 -59.71
C LYS A 2 -42.10 34.58 -59.19
N SER A 3 -40.80 34.81 -58.93
CA SER A 3 -39.91 33.82 -58.34
C SER A 3 -40.16 33.73 -56.84
N ARG A 4 -40.44 32.53 -56.35
CA ARG A 4 -40.59 32.23 -54.91
C ARG A 4 -39.29 31.61 -54.41
N ILE A 5 -38.56 32.37 -53.63
CA ILE A 5 -37.37 31.89 -52.92
C ILE A 5 -37.83 31.25 -51.61
N SER A 6 -37.71 29.91 -51.54
CA SER A 6 -37.97 29.17 -50.30
C SER A 6 -36.73 29.24 -49.38
N LEU A 7 -36.90 29.91 -48.26
CA LEU A 7 -35.89 29.90 -47.17
C LEU A 7 -36.01 28.58 -46.40
N ALA A 8 -35.03 27.73 -46.59
CA ALA A 8 -34.90 26.51 -45.76
C ALA A 8 -34.14 26.89 -44.48
N CYS A 9 -34.86 26.95 -43.35
CA CYS A 9 -34.23 27.07 -42.03
C CYS A 9 -33.56 25.75 -41.62
N ILE A 10 -32.25 25.72 -41.66
CA ILE A 10 -31.45 24.63 -41.10
C ILE A 10 -31.29 24.89 -39.61
N THR A 11 -32.05 24.20 -38.77
CA THR A 11 -31.87 24.21 -37.31
C THR A 11 -30.71 23.26 -36.95
N LEU A 12 -29.54 23.81 -36.66
CA LEU A 12 -28.43 23.08 -36.05
C LEU A 12 -28.77 22.80 -34.57
N LEU A 13 -29.14 21.56 -34.25
CA LEU A 13 -29.18 21.11 -32.85
C LEU A 13 -27.76 20.88 -32.35
N ALA A 14 -27.24 21.82 -31.55
CA ALA A 14 -26.00 21.63 -30.80
C ALA A 14 -26.24 20.61 -29.67
N LEU A 15 -25.81 19.36 -29.83
CA LEU A 15 -25.69 18.39 -28.73
C LEU A 15 -24.56 18.87 -27.81
N ALA A 16 -24.89 19.62 -26.77
CA ALA A 16 -23.98 19.86 -25.66
C ALA A 16 -23.85 18.55 -24.83
N GLY A 17 -22.84 17.78 -25.17
CA GLY A 17 -22.47 16.59 -24.38
C GLY A 17 -21.97 17.05 -23.00
N THR A 18 -22.78 16.86 -21.96
CA THR A 18 -22.36 17.03 -20.57
C THR A 18 -21.39 15.91 -20.22
N ALA A 19 -20.08 16.19 -20.29
CA ALA A 19 -19.07 15.30 -19.73
C ALA A 19 -19.29 15.28 -18.20
N ALA A 20 -19.89 14.20 -17.71
CA ALA A 20 -19.97 13.95 -16.28
C ALA A 20 -18.55 13.77 -15.75
N PRO A 21 -18.16 14.41 -14.62
CA PRO A 21 -16.87 14.18 -14.00
C PRO A 21 -16.80 12.69 -13.59
N THR A 22 -15.94 11.93 -14.21
CA THR A 22 -15.59 10.60 -13.74
C THR A 22 -14.77 10.75 -12.47
N TRP A 23 -15.41 10.59 -11.33
CA TRP A 23 -14.71 10.48 -10.06
C TRP A 23 -13.95 9.16 -10.09
N ALA A 24 -12.68 9.23 -10.38
CA ALA A 24 -11.79 8.10 -10.17
C ALA A 24 -11.80 7.87 -8.65
N ALA A 25 -12.50 6.83 -8.18
CA ALA A 25 -12.44 6.41 -6.79
C ALA A 25 -10.96 6.15 -6.48
N ASP A 26 -10.41 6.86 -5.50
CA ASP A 26 -9.04 6.65 -5.05
C ASP A 26 -8.85 5.17 -4.72
N LYS A 27 -7.92 4.53 -5.43
CA LYS A 27 -7.62 3.13 -5.16
C LYS A 27 -7.13 3.01 -3.72
N PRO A 28 -7.66 2.06 -2.93
CA PRO A 28 -7.25 1.90 -1.54
C PRO A 28 -5.74 1.61 -1.48
N ASP A 29 -5.01 2.41 -0.71
CA ASP A 29 -3.59 2.18 -0.44
C ASP A 29 -3.46 0.99 0.51
N ILE A 30 -3.26 -0.20 -0.08
CA ILE A 30 -3.15 -1.46 0.66
C ILE A 30 -1.95 -1.41 1.61
N GLY A 31 -0.81 -0.90 1.17
CA GLY A 31 0.40 -0.82 1.98
C GLY A 31 0.23 0.07 3.21
N LYS A 32 -0.38 1.24 3.03
CA LYS A 32 -0.72 2.14 4.15
C LYS A 32 -1.66 1.47 5.13
N ARG A 33 -2.69 0.79 4.64
CA ARG A 33 -3.66 0.10 5.50
C ARG A 33 -3.02 -1.04 6.28
N GLU A 34 -2.17 -1.86 5.64
CA GLU A 34 -1.41 -2.91 6.33
C GLU A 34 -0.49 -2.33 7.40
N TYR A 35 0.19 -1.23 7.10
CA TYR A 35 1.04 -0.52 8.05
C TYR A 35 0.25 -0.03 9.26
N GLN A 36 -0.86 0.63 9.03
CA GLN A 36 -1.72 1.15 10.09
C GLN A 36 -2.30 0.06 10.98
N SER A 37 -2.68 -1.08 10.40
CA SER A 37 -3.28 -2.19 11.15
C SER A 37 -2.27 -3.00 11.95
N ASN A 38 -1.04 -3.11 11.48
CA ASN A 38 -0.10 -4.12 11.98
C ASN A 38 1.23 -3.55 12.51
N CYS A 39 1.60 -2.33 12.15
CA CYS A 39 2.96 -1.81 12.39
C CYS A 39 2.99 -0.56 13.29
N VAL A 40 1.95 0.27 13.24
CA VAL A 40 1.90 1.58 13.91
C VAL A 40 2.14 1.49 15.41
N ALA A 41 1.61 0.48 16.08
CA ALA A 41 1.75 0.35 17.53
C ALA A 41 3.21 0.39 17.99
N CYS A 42 4.09 -0.28 17.27
CA CYS A 42 5.52 -0.34 17.58
C CYS A 42 6.34 0.69 16.79
N HIS A 43 6.00 0.93 15.51
CA HIS A 43 6.79 1.79 14.63
C HIS A 43 6.28 3.23 14.50
N GLY A 44 5.08 3.53 15.02
CA GLY A 44 4.45 4.86 14.91
C GLY A 44 3.90 5.17 13.53
N ASP A 45 2.99 6.14 13.43
CA ASP A 45 2.37 6.56 12.16
C ASP A 45 3.41 7.09 11.16
N ASN A 46 4.48 7.67 11.65
CA ASN A 46 5.55 8.26 10.87
C ASN A 46 6.79 7.37 10.72
N GLY A 47 6.78 6.15 11.24
CA GLY A 47 7.90 5.21 11.17
C GLY A 47 9.04 5.48 12.17
N LYS A 48 8.85 6.37 13.16
CA LYS A 48 9.91 6.80 14.09
C LYS A 48 9.75 6.29 15.53
N GLY A 49 8.82 5.41 15.75
CA GLY A 49 8.47 4.83 17.04
C GLY A 49 7.02 5.07 17.41
N GLY A 50 6.37 4.05 17.95
CA GLY A 50 4.97 4.03 18.35
C GLY A 50 4.77 4.01 19.85
N SER A 51 3.51 3.88 20.29
CA SER A 51 3.09 3.91 21.69
C SER A 51 3.59 2.72 22.53
N TYR A 52 4.01 1.65 21.88
CA TYR A 52 4.52 0.44 22.56
C TYR A 52 6.04 0.43 22.76
N VAL A 53 6.76 1.48 22.33
CA VAL A 53 8.25 1.52 22.42
C VAL A 53 8.76 1.25 23.82
N ASP A 54 8.12 1.81 24.84
CA ASP A 54 8.53 1.66 26.26
C ASP A 54 8.33 0.25 26.82
N PHE A 55 7.55 -0.58 26.15
CA PHE A 55 7.28 -1.97 26.53
C PHE A 55 8.15 -2.97 25.78
N LEU A 56 8.92 -2.52 24.78
CA LEU A 56 9.77 -3.37 23.98
C LEU A 56 11.17 -3.48 24.60
N LYS A 57 11.76 -4.68 24.57
CA LYS A 57 13.13 -4.92 25.02
C LYS A 57 14.17 -4.16 24.20
N VAL A 58 13.83 -3.89 22.96
CA VAL A 58 14.68 -3.17 22.01
C VAL A 58 13.83 -2.15 21.26
N THR A 59 14.30 -0.92 21.22
CA THR A 59 13.64 0.15 20.48
C THR A 59 13.62 -0.15 18.98
N PRO A 60 12.45 -0.13 18.33
CA PRO A 60 12.35 -0.30 16.88
C PRO A 60 13.20 0.75 16.16
N PRO A 61 13.86 0.38 15.05
CA PRO A 61 14.60 1.34 14.27
C PRO A 61 13.69 2.38 13.63
N ASP A 62 14.22 3.59 13.41
CA ASP A 62 13.57 4.60 12.58
C ASP A 62 13.49 4.09 11.14
N LEU A 63 12.26 3.76 10.70
CA LEU A 63 11.98 3.20 9.38
C LEU A 63 12.15 4.24 8.26
N THR A 64 12.19 5.53 8.58
CA THR A 64 12.40 6.59 7.58
C THR A 64 13.84 6.70 7.11
N GLN A 65 14.77 6.04 7.80
CA GLN A 65 16.21 6.11 7.56
C GLN A 65 16.78 4.89 6.84
N LEU A 66 15.94 3.97 6.38
CA LEU A 66 16.40 2.71 5.79
C LEU A 66 17.26 2.95 4.54
N SER A 67 16.80 3.81 3.63
CA SER A 67 17.55 4.17 2.42
C SER A 67 18.86 4.88 2.75
N LYS A 68 18.82 5.85 3.65
CA LYS A 68 20.01 6.60 4.07
C LYS A 68 21.08 5.69 4.68
N LYS A 69 20.68 4.74 5.53
CA LYS A 69 21.57 3.76 6.16
C LYS A 69 22.10 2.70 5.19
N ASN A 70 21.54 2.64 3.97
CA ASN A 70 21.90 1.71 2.91
C ASN A 70 22.46 2.44 1.67
N GLY A 71 23.23 3.49 1.87
CA GLY A 71 23.89 4.19 0.77
C GLY A 71 22.94 4.93 -0.19
N GLY A 72 21.75 5.33 0.27
CA GLY A 72 20.75 6.04 -0.53
C GLY A 72 19.78 5.14 -1.27
N VAL A 73 19.95 3.81 -1.21
CA VAL A 73 19.10 2.83 -1.87
C VAL A 73 18.20 2.13 -0.85
N PHE A 74 16.91 2.05 -1.12
CA PHE A 74 16.00 1.32 -0.25
C PHE A 74 16.33 -0.18 -0.23
N PRO A 75 16.57 -0.80 0.94
CA PRO A 75 17.02 -2.19 1.04
C PRO A 75 15.86 -3.18 0.94
N LEU A 76 15.21 -3.25 -0.23
CA LEU A 76 13.97 -4.00 -0.48
C LEU A 76 14.05 -5.46 -0.01
N GLU A 77 15.08 -6.19 -0.44
CA GLU A 77 15.23 -7.61 -0.11
C GLU A 77 15.34 -7.84 1.40
N ARG A 78 16.16 -7.02 2.07
CA ARG A 78 16.30 -7.12 3.52
C ARG A 78 15.00 -6.84 4.24
N VAL A 79 14.27 -5.79 3.84
CA VAL A 79 12.99 -5.42 4.45
C VAL A 79 11.96 -6.53 4.20
N TYR A 80 11.92 -7.09 2.98
CA TYR A 80 11.07 -8.21 2.66
C TYR A 80 11.33 -9.40 3.59
N ASN A 81 12.58 -9.84 3.70
CA ASN A 81 12.97 -11.00 4.49
C ASN A 81 12.69 -10.82 5.99
N VAL A 82 12.82 -9.60 6.51
CA VAL A 82 12.48 -9.28 7.90
C VAL A 82 10.97 -9.38 8.13
N ILE A 83 10.15 -8.82 7.23
CA ILE A 83 8.68 -8.86 7.37
C ILE A 83 8.16 -10.28 7.19
N ASP A 84 8.68 -11.01 6.21
CA ASP A 84 8.31 -12.40 5.93
C ASP A 84 8.76 -13.38 7.02
N GLY A 85 9.75 -13.00 7.83
CA GLY A 85 10.31 -13.82 8.90
C GLY A 85 11.44 -14.74 8.49
N ARG A 86 11.96 -14.61 7.26
CA ARG A 86 13.12 -15.38 6.76
C ARG A 86 14.45 -14.86 7.34
N GLN A 87 14.47 -13.62 7.79
CA GLN A 87 15.64 -13.00 8.40
C GLN A 87 15.31 -12.54 9.82
N GLU A 88 15.98 -13.15 10.80
CA GLU A 88 15.93 -12.66 12.17
C GLU A 88 16.69 -11.35 12.29
N VAL A 89 16.08 -10.36 12.93
CA VAL A 89 16.75 -9.11 13.28
C VAL A 89 17.24 -9.25 14.72
N LYS A 90 18.56 -9.30 14.91
CA LYS A 90 19.17 -9.21 16.24
C LYS A 90 18.70 -7.92 16.89
N GLY A 91 17.92 -8.04 17.94
CA GLY A 91 17.34 -6.89 18.61
C GLY A 91 15.81 -6.83 18.58
N HIS A 92 15.18 -7.47 17.61
CA HIS A 92 13.80 -7.91 17.73
C HIS A 92 13.88 -9.36 18.21
N GLY A 93 13.68 -9.61 19.50
CA GLY A 93 13.55 -10.99 19.96
C GLY A 93 12.48 -11.71 19.14
N PRO A 94 12.46 -13.07 19.11
CA PRO A 94 11.50 -13.83 18.31
C PRO A 94 10.03 -13.59 18.68
N ARG A 95 9.76 -12.69 19.63
CA ARG A 95 8.42 -12.30 20.11
C ARG A 95 8.09 -10.82 19.93
N ASP A 96 9.06 -9.97 19.60
CA ASP A 96 8.82 -8.52 19.59
C ASP A 96 8.28 -8.05 18.23
N MET A 97 8.70 -8.67 17.12
CA MET A 97 8.13 -8.42 15.80
C MET A 97 7.51 -9.70 15.25
N PRO A 98 6.20 -9.73 14.98
CA PRO A 98 5.54 -10.91 14.42
C PRO A 98 6.10 -11.32 13.05
N VAL A 99 6.01 -12.61 12.75
CA VAL A 99 6.32 -13.17 11.41
C VAL A 99 5.10 -12.97 10.53
N TRP A 100 5.05 -11.84 9.85
CA TRP A 100 3.89 -11.43 9.07
C TRP A 100 3.58 -12.33 7.88
N GLY A 101 4.59 -13.00 7.31
CA GLY A 101 4.38 -13.99 6.26
C GLY A 101 3.39 -15.07 6.66
N ARG A 102 3.50 -15.60 7.89
CA ARG A 102 2.58 -16.60 8.42
C ARG A 102 1.17 -16.03 8.66
N ASP A 103 1.08 -14.84 9.22
CA ASP A 103 -0.22 -14.19 9.48
C ASP A 103 -0.96 -13.91 8.18
N TYR A 104 -0.24 -13.51 7.13
CA TYR A 104 -0.82 -13.32 5.81
C TYR A 104 -1.27 -14.64 5.16
N GLN A 105 -0.58 -15.75 5.40
CA GLN A 105 -1.04 -17.07 4.93
C GLN A 105 -2.37 -17.47 5.57
N ILE A 106 -2.53 -17.24 6.89
CA ILE A 106 -3.79 -17.53 7.59
C ILE A 106 -4.91 -16.65 7.02
N LYS A 107 -4.68 -15.34 6.88
CA LYS A 107 -5.65 -14.40 6.30
C LYS A 107 -5.99 -14.74 4.85
N ALA A 108 -5.06 -15.29 4.08
CA ALA A 108 -5.32 -15.75 2.72
C ALA A 108 -6.31 -16.91 2.71
N GLY A 109 -6.14 -17.91 3.60
CA GLY A 109 -7.09 -19.01 3.75
C GLY A 109 -8.50 -18.52 4.11
N GLU A 110 -8.61 -17.57 5.04
CA GLU A 110 -9.90 -16.96 5.42
C GLU A 110 -10.54 -16.18 4.25
N HIS A 111 -9.73 -15.51 3.42
CA HIS A 111 -10.23 -14.68 2.33
C HIS A 111 -10.72 -15.49 1.14
N TYR A 112 -9.97 -16.54 0.77
CA TYR A 112 -10.27 -17.34 -0.41
C TYR A 112 -11.19 -18.54 -0.13
N GLY A 113 -11.22 -19.02 1.13
CA GLY A 113 -12.03 -20.18 1.50
C GLY A 113 -11.69 -21.39 0.62
N ASP A 114 -12.72 -21.91 -0.06
CA ASP A 114 -12.59 -23.09 -0.93
C ASP A 114 -12.16 -22.76 -2.38
N VAL A 115 -11.89 -21.48 -2.68
CA VAL A 115 -11.44 -21.07 -4.02
C VAL A 115 -9.96 -21.38 -4.17
N ALA A 116 -9.59 -22.00 -5.30
CA ALA A 116 -8.20 -22.27 -5.61
C ALA A 116 -7.41 -20.95 -5.75
N TYR A 117 -6.35 -20.80 -4.95
CA TYR A 117 -5.48 -19.62 -4.95
C TYR A 117 -4.03 -20.01 -4.69
N ASP A 118 -3.11 -19.10 -5.00
CA ASP A 118 -1.70 -19.21 -4.64
C ASP A 118 -1.43 -18.44 -3.33
N PRO A 119 -1.26 -19.13 -2.18
CA PRO A 119 -0.99 -18.46 -0.90
C PRO A 119 0.28 -17.63 -0.92
N GLU A 120 1.32 -18.09 -1.62
CA GLU A 120 2.59 -17.37 -1.71
C GLU A 120 2.44 -16.07 -2.50
N ALA A 121 1.68 -16.08 -3.59
CA ALA A 121 1.40 -14.87 -4.35
C ALA A 121 0.62 -13.83 -3.52
N PHE A 122 -0.34 -14.28 -2.71
CA PHE A 122 -1.07 -13.40 -1.80
C PHE A 122 -0.14 -12.78 -0.75
N VAL A 123 0.65 -13.58 -0.05
CA VAL A 123 1.62 -13.11 0.97
C VAL A 123 2.59 -12.12 0.35
N ARG A 124 3.18 -12.48 -0.79
CA ARG A 124 4.12 -11.62 -1.53
C ARG A 124 3.49 -10.28 -1.90
N GLY A 125 2.27 -10.30 -2.42
CA GLY A 125 1.54 -9.09 -2.78
C GLY A 125 1.32 -8.15 -1.58
N ARG A 126 0.97 -8.69 -0.41
CA ARG A 126 0.78 -7.90 0.81
C ARG A 126 2.09 -7.28 1.30
N ILE A 127 3.16 -8.06 1.35
CA ILE A 127 4.48 -7.59 1.78
C ILE A 127 5.01 -6.53 0.81
N LEU A 128 4.88 -6.73 -0.50
CA LEU A 128 5.33 -5.74 -1.49
C LEU A 128 4.54 -4.43 -1.40
N ALA A 129 3.23 -4.48 -1.18
CA ALA A 129 2.43 -3.28 -0.97
C ALA A 129 2.88 -2.51 0.28
N LEU A 130 3.18 -3.23 1.37
CA LEU A 130 3.72 -2.64 2.60
C LEU A 130 5.11 -2.02 2.36
N ILE A 131 6.00 -2.70 1.63
CA ILE A 131 7.33 -2.21 1.26
C ILE A 131 7.22 -0.92 0.43
N ASP A 132 6.30 -0.86 -0.52
CA ASP A 132 6.06 0.34 -1.31
C ASP A 132 5.65 1.52 -0.42
N TYR A 133 4.77 1.29 0.56
CA TYR A 133 4.43 2.30 1.55
C TYR A 133 5.66 2.74 2.39
N LEU A 134 6.47 1.81 2.89
CA LEU A 134 7.68 2.11 3.65
C LEU A 134 8.71 2.90 2.82
N ASN A 135 8.81 2.61 1.53
CA ASN A 135 9.68 3.36 0.63
C ASN A 135 9.21 4.82 0.46
N ARG A 136 7.91 5.07 0.47
CA ARG A 136 7.35 6.44 0.47
C ARG A 136 7.61 7.21 1.76
N LEU A 137 7.82 6.53 2.89
CA LEU A 137 8.14 7.14 4.17
C LEU A 137 9.62 7.56 4.28
N GLN A 138 10.49 7.20 3.33
CA GLN A 138 11.91 7.50 3.45
C GLN A 138 12.16 9.01 3.49
N ALA A 139 13.04 9.43 4.43
CA ALA A 139 13.53 10.80 4.49
C ALA A 139 14.29 11.15 3.19
N LYS A 140 13.98 12.31 2.65
CA LYS A 140 14.65 12.86 1.47
C LYS A 140 16.01 13.44 1.84
#